data_c08761756f994f03b77f2a24a5b350b8
#
_entry.id   c08761756f994f03b77f2a24a5b350b8
#
_cell.length_a   1.000
_cell.length_b   1.000
_cell.length_c   1.000
_cell.angle_alpha   90.00
_cell.angle_beta   90.00
_cell.angle_gamma   90.00
#
_symmetry.space_group_name_H-M   'P 1'
#
loop_
_entity.id
_entity.type
_entity.pdbx_description
1 polymer ?
#
loop_
_entity_poly.entity_id
_entity_poly.type
_entity_poly.pdbx_seq_one_letter_code
_entity_poly.pdbx_strand_id
1 'polypeptide(L)'
;MPFDPATARPEIDFPEGQPPADLLIEDITVGDGAEATRGSFVRTHYLGVAFSTGEEFDASWNRGAPLDFRLGIGQVIQGWDDGIAGMRVGGRRKLTIPPHLAYGDRGAGTVIKPGETLIFVVDLVDVR
;
A
#
# COMPACT_ATOMS: atom_id res chain seq x y z
N MET A 1 19.95 2.84 -11.73
CA MET A 1 19.70 3.93 -10.76
C MET A 1 18.89 3.39 -9.60
N PRO A 2 19.29 3.68 -8.39
CA PRO A 2 18.41 3.36 -7.29
C PRO A 2 17.10 4.11 -7.43
N PHE A 3 16.01 3.46 -7.04
CA PHE A 3 14.71 4.09 -7.03
C PHE A 3 14.69 5.19 -5.96
N ASP A 4 14.21 6.38 -6.32
CA ASP A 4 14.06 7.49 -5.37
C ASP A 4 12.58 7.79 -5.18
N PRO A 5 11.96 7.30 -4.09
CA PRO A 5 10.55 7.55 -3.82
C PRO A 5 10.21 9.03 -3.67
N ALA A 6 11.18 9.86 -3.27
CA ALA A 6 10.92 11.29 -3.05
C ALA A 6 10.62 12.04 -4.35
N THR A 7 11.06 11.52 -5.50
CA THR A 7 10.90 12.18 -6.80
C THR A 7 9.99 11.42 -7.75
N ALA A 8 9.51 10.25 -7.35
CA ALA A 8 8.81 9.34 -8.25
C ALA A 8 7.42 8.96 -7.72
N ARG A 9 6.60 9.99 -7.44
CA ARG A 9 5.20 9.77 -7.02
C ARG A 9 4.52 8.80 -8.00
N PRO A 10 3.93 7.71 -7.52
CA PRO A 10 3.27 6.77 -8.40
C PRO A 10 1.96 7.31 -8.95
N GLU A 11 1.55 6.74 -10.08
CA GLU A 11 0.23 6.95 -10.64
C GLU A 11 -0.47 5.60 -10.69
N ILE A 12 -1.77 5.59 -10.43
CA ILE A 12 -2.59 4.39 -10.51
C ILE A 12 -3.61 4.61 -11.62
N ASP A 13 -3.61 3.71 -12.61
CA ASP A 13 -4.58 3.75 -13.69
C ASP A 13 -5.98 3.50 -13.14
N PHE A 14 -6.99 4.02 -13.84
CA PHE A 14 -8.37 3.80 -13.45
C PHE A 14 -8.65 2.28 -13.37
N PRO A 15 -9.20 1.79 -12.25
CA PRO A 15 -9.43 0.36 -12.10
C PRO A 15 -10.43 -0.19 -13.10
N GLU A 16 -10.14 -1.38 -13.62
CA GLU A 16 -10.97 -2.04 -14.62
C GLU A 16 -11.40 -3.43 -14.13
N GLY A 17 -12.53 -3.88 -14.62
CA GLY A 17 -13.06 -5.22 -14.35
C GLY A 17 -13.64 -5.36 -12.96
N GLN A 18 -13.70 -6.60 -12.50
CA GLN A 18 -14.22 -6.93 -11.18
C GLN A 18 -13.11 -6.84 -10.11
N PRO A 19 -13.41 -6.32 -8.92
CA PRO A 19 -12.43 -6.36 -7.85
C PRO A 19 -12.11 -7.80 -7.47
N PRO A 20 -10.85 -8.09 -7.11
CA PRO A 20 -10.46 -9.44 -6.73
C PRO A 20 -11.08 -9.85 -5.39
N ALA A 21 -11.31 -11.15 -5.22
CA ALA A 21 -11.82 -11.71 -3.97
C ALA A 21 -10.73 -11.80 -2.89
N ASP A 22 -9.47 -11.91 -3.31
CA ASP A 22 -8.32 -12.06 -2.43
C ASP A 22 -7.33 -10.92 -2.62
N LEU A 23 -6.38 -10.81 -1.70
CA LEU A 23 -5.27 -9.86 -1.83
C LEU A 23 -4.47 -10.16 -3.10
N LEU A 24 -4.32 -9.15 -3.95
CA LEU A 24 -3.49 -9.24 -5.14
C LEU A 24 -2.23 -8.41 -4.94
N ILE A 25 -1.08 -9.03 -5.12
CA ILE A 25 0.23 -8.40 -4.94
C ILE A 25 0.96 -8.38 -6.28
N GLU A 26 1.38 -7.20 -6.72
CA GLU A 26 2.11 -7.04 -7.97
C GLU A 26 3.35 -6.18 -7.74
N ASP A 27 4.53 -6.75 -7.95
CA ASP A 27 5.78 -5.98 -7.86
C ASP A 27 5.97 -5.14 -9.12
N ILE A 28 6.02 -3.83 -8.95
CA ILE A 28 6.35 -2.90 -10.02
C ILE A 28 7.87 -2.81 -10.14
N THR A 29 8.54 -2.69 -9.01
CA THR A 29 10.00 -2.69 -8.92
C THR A 29 10.39 -3.55 -7.73
N VAL A 30 11.31 -4.49 -7.94
CA VAL A 30 11.87 -5.26 -6.83
C VAL A 30 13.11 -4.54 -6.34
N GLY A 31 13.11 -4.17 -5.06
CA GLY A 31 14.26 -3.53 -4.43
C GLY A 31 15.39 -4.53 -4.17
N ASP A 32 16.56 -4.01 -3.89
CA ASP A 32 17.75 -4.81 -3.59
C ASP A 32 18.28 -4.61 -2.16
N GLY A 33 17.57 -3.80 -1.37
CA GLY A 33 17.96 -3.55 0.02
C GLY A 33 17.42 -4.59 1.00
N ALA A 34 17.37 -4.22 2.27
CA ALA A 34 16.90 -5.10 3.33
C ALA A 34 15.45 -5.52 3.13
N GLU A 35 15.16 -6.77 3.46
CA GLU A 35 13.80 -7.32 3.32
C GLU A 35 12.95 -6.98 4.54
N ALA A 36 11.71 -6.55 4.28
CA ALA A 36 10.72 -6.32 5.32
C ALA A 36 10.12 -7.67 5.74
N THR A 37 10.22 -7.97 7.02
CA THR A 37 9.64 -9.18 7.62
C THR A 37 8.71 -8.79 8.75
N ARG A 38 7.86 -9.72 9.17
CA ARG A 38 6.97 -9.47 10.31
C ARG A 38 7.81 -9.14 11.55
N GLY A 39 7.44 -8.06 12.23
CA GLY A 39 8.18 -7.53 13.35
C GLY A 39 9.18 -6.44 13.00
N SER A 40 9.49 -6.25 11.72
CA SER A 40 10.38 -5.19 11.27
C SER A 40 9.71 -3.83 11.44
N PHE A 41 10.53 -2.82 11.77
CA PHE A 41 10.09 -1.43 11.70
C PHE A 41 10.32 -0.94 10.27
N VAL A 42 9.27 -0.46 9.61
CA VAL A 42 9.35 -0.08 8.20
C VAL A 42 8.95 1.37 8.00
N ARG A 43 9.52 1.97 6.96
CA ARG A 43 9.19 3.32 6.51
C ARG A 43 8.73 3.22 5.07
N THR A 44 7.51 3.74 4.79
CA THR A 44 6.90 3.62 3.48
C THR A 44 6.37 4.95 2.98
N HIS A 45 6.47 5.18 1.67
CA HIS A 45 5.60 6.10 0.97
C HIS A 45 4.48 5.31 0.31
N TYR A 46 3.30 5.90 0.19
CA TYR A 46 2.18 5.22 -0.41
C TYR A 46 1.18 6.18 -1.05
N LEU A 47 0.41 5.63 -1.98
CA LEU A 47 -0.73 6.28 -2.59
C LEU A 47 -1.85 5.27 -2.69
N GLY A 48 -3.06 5.64 -2.25
CA GLY A 48 -4.22 4.77 -2.26
C GLY A 48 -5.40 5.36 -3.00
N VAL A 49 -6.05 4.53 -3.80
CA VAL A 49 -7.29 4.89 -4.52
C VAL A 49 -8.39 3.89 -4.21
N ALA A 50 -9.64 4.35 -4.30
CA ALA A 50 -10.81 3.49 -4.21
C ALA A 50 -11.01 2.77 -5.54
N PHE A 51 -11.22 1.45 -5.50
CA PHE A 51 -11.41 0.66 -6.73
C PHE A 51 -12.65 1.10 -7.51
N SER A 52 -13.73 1.43 -6.81
CA SER A 52 -15.01 1.75 -7.45
C SER A 52 -15.00 3.07 -8.23
N THR A 53 -14.14 4.01 -7.85
CA THR A 53 -14.12 5.36 -8.44
C THR A 53 -12.79 5.74 -9.06
N GLY A 54 -11.70 5.08 -8.67
CA GLY A 54 -10.35 5.49 -9.04
C GLY A 54 -9.87 6.73 -8.32
N GLU A 55 -10.64 7.25 -7.37
CA GLU A 55 -10.28 8.47 -6.65
C GLU A 55 -9.27 8.20 -5.55
N GLU A 56 -8.26 9.06 -5.48
CA GLU A 56 -7.28 9.03 -4.40
C GLU A 56 -7.95 9.42 -3.08
N PHE A 57 -7.73 8.60 -2.05
CA PHE A 57 -8.27 8.89 -0.71
C PHE A 57 -7.17 9.21 0.31
N ASP A 58 -5.93 8.81 0.04
CA ASP A 58 -4.81 9.09 0.93
C ASP A 58 -3.49 8.89 0.18
N ALA A 59 -2.49 9.68 0.55
CA ALA A 59 -1.13 9.53 0.04
C ALA A 59 -0.15 10.19 0.99
N SER A 60 0.91 9.46 1.34
CA SER A 60 2.02 10.04 2.13
C SER A 60 2.70 11.18 1.37
N TRP A 61 2.69 11.12 0.05
CA TRP A 61 3.24 12.15 -0.83
C TRP A 61 2.61 13.53 -0.60
N ASN A 62 1.31 13.55 -0.25
CA ASN A 62 0.60 14.81 0.00
C ASN A 62 1.06 15.49 1.30
N ARG A 63 1.56 14.71 2.25
CA ARG A 63 2.10 15.22 3.51
C ARG A 63 3.58 15.54 3.42
N GLY A 64 4.26 15.09 2.37
CA GLY A 64 5.69 15.24 2.22
C GLY A 64 6.50 14.42 3.20
N ALA A 65 5.91 13.40 3.81
CA ALA A 65 6.56 12.57 4.83
C ALA A 65 6.11 11.12 4.72
N PRO A 66 7.03 10.16 4.81
CA PRO A 66 6.67 8.74 4.82
C PRO A 66 5.97 8.34 6.12
N LEU A 67 5.31 7.19 6.08
CA LEU A 67 4.68 6.58 7.24
C LEU A 67 5.59 5.51 7.83
N ASP A 68 5.82 5.59 9.13
CA ASP A 68 6.61 4.61 9.88
C ASP A 68 5.66 3.74 10.71
N PHE A 69 5.86 2.43 10.65
CA PHE A 69 5.06 1.50 11.47
C PHE A 69 5.80 0.18 11.62
N ARG A 70 5.34 -0.64 12.57
CA ARG A 70 5.85 -2.01 12.75
C ARG A 70 4.97 -2.96 11.96
N LEU A 71 5.61 -3.75 11.09
CA LEU A 71 4.92 -4.66 10.19
C LEU A 71 4.46 -5.94 10.91
N GLY A 72 3.24 -6.37 10.63
CA GLY A 72 2.75 -7.68 11.04
C GLY A 72 2.09 -7.75 12.41
N ILE A 73 1.87 -6.60 13.09
CA ILE A 73 1.30 -6.58 14.43
C ILE A 73 -0.03 -5.82 14.52
N GLY A 74 -0.67 -5.56 13.40
CA GLY A 74 -2.00 -4.93 13.37
C GLY A 74 -2.00 -3.41 13.54
N GLN A 75 -0.87 -2.74 13.35
CA GLN A 75 -0.83 -1.27 13.38
C GLN A 75 -1.44 -0.65 12.12
N VAL A 76 -1.53 -1.43 11.05
CA VAL A 76 -2.10 -1.04 9.77
C VAL A 76 -3.12 -2.09 9.35
N ILE A 77 -3.86 -1.83 8.27
CA ILE A 77 -4.83 -2.81 7.77
C ILE A 77 -4.12 -4.13 7.40
N GLN A 78 -4.84 -5.22 7.52
CA GLN A 78 -4.25 -6.55 7.32
C GLN A 78 -3.66 -6.72 5.93
N GLY A 79 -4.27 -6.14 4.90
CA GLY A 79 -3.73 -6.17 3.54
C GLY A 79 -2.33 -5.58 3.42
N TRP A 80 -1.99 -4.62 4.28
CA TRP A 80 -0.62 -4.08 4.35
C TRP A 80 0.32 -5.01 5.10
N ASP A 81 -0.12 -5.52 6.25
CA ASP A 81 0.71 -6.48 7.01
C ASP A 81 1.07 -7.70 6.17
N ASP A 82 0.12 -8.19 5.38
CA ASP A 82 0.34 -9.36 4.52
C ASP A 82 1.03 -8.98 3.20
N GLY A 83 0.71 -7.82 2.65
CA GLY A 83 1.16 -7.41 1.32
C GLY A 83 2.55 -6.79 1.27
N ILE A 84 2.97 -6.12 2.35
CA ILE A 84 4.29 -5.47 2.41
C ILE A 84 5.37 -6.45 2.84
N ALA A 85 5.02 -7.49 3.60
CA ALA A 85 5.97 -8.53 3.99
C ALA A 85 6.64 -9.11 2.73
N GLY A 86 7.96 -9.18 2.75
CA GLY A 86 8.75 -9.67 1.62
C GLY A 86 9.24 -8.58 0.67
N MET A 87 8.76 -7.34 0.81
CA MET A 87 9.35 -6.23 0.04
C MET A 87 10.78 -5.95 0.48
N ARG A 88 11.57 -5.42 -0.43
CA ARG A 88 12.94 -4.96 -0.13
C ARG A 88 13.02 -3.45 -0.29
N VAL A 89 13.89 -2.82 0.47
CA VAL A 89 14.14 -1.39 0.36
C VAL A 89 14.51 -1.02 -1.08
N GLY A 90 13.88 0.02 -1.58
CA GLY A 90 14.00 0.43 -2.99
C GLY A 90 12.91 -0.16 -3.87
N GLY A 91 12.08 -1.04 -3.34
CA GLY A 91 10.99 -1.66 -4.09
C GLY A 91 9.71 -0.84 -4.12
N ARG A 92 8.93 -1.09 -5.15
CA ARG A 92 7.57 -0.54 -5.31
C ARG A 92 6.62 -1.69 -5.60
N ARG A 93 5.54 -1.78 -4.83
CA ARG A 93 4.58 -2.88 -4.92
C ARG A 93 3.17 -2.33 -4.97
N LYS A 94 2.35 -2.89 -5.88
CA LYS A 94 0.93 -2.57 -5.97
C LYS A 94 0.14 -3.63 -5.22
N LEU A 95 -0.75 -3.18 -4.32
CA LEU A 95 -1.62 -4.05 -3.54
C LEU A 95 -3.06 -3.73 -3.89
N THR A 96 -3.81 -4.75 -4.34
CA THR A 96 -5.25 -4.63 -4.48
C THR A 96 -5.87 -5.40 -3.33
N ILE A 97 -6.54 -4.69 -2.42
CA ILE A 97 -6.92 -5.22 -1.12
C ILE A 97 -8.44 -5.31 -1.03
N PRO A 98 -9.01 -6.52 -0.90
CA PRO A 98 -10.45 -6.67 -0.71
C PRO A 98 -10.89 -6.10 0.64
N PRO A 99 -12.19 -5.76 0.78
CA PRO A 99 -12.69 -5.10 1.99
C PRO A 99 -12.39 -5.82 3.30
N HIS A 100 -12.45 -7.15 3.31
CA HIS A 100 -12.22 -7.93 4.55
C HIS A 100 -10.77 -7.85 5.06
N LEU A 101 -9.84 -7.38 4.24
CA LEU A 101 -8.45 -7.13 4.63
C LEU A 101 -8.14 -5.64 4.76
N ALA A 102 -9.17 -4.80 4.67
CA ALA A 102 -9.08 -3.35 4.78
C ALA A 102 -10.08 -2.84 5.83
N TYR A 103 -11.08 -2.08 5.41
CA TYR A 103 -12.04 -1.46 6.34
C TYR A 103 -13.40 -2.14 6.37
N GLY A 104 -13.56 -3.25 5.65
CA GLY A 104 -14.74 -4.10 5.72
C GLY A 104 -16.04 -3.40 5.38
N ASP A 105 -17.10 -3.81 6.06
CA ASP A 105 -18.45 -3.28 5.86
C ASP A 105 -18.68 -1.92 6.51
N ARG A 106 -17.72 -1.45 7.33
CA ARG A 106 -17.83 -0.12 7.98
C ARG A 106 -17.30 1.00 7.11
N GLY A 107 -16.30 0.70 6.25
CA GLY A 107 -15.56 1.74 5.57
C GLY A 107 -14.73 2.59 6.53
N ALA A 108 -14.30 3.75 6.08
CA ALA A 108 -13.53 4.68 6.90
C ALA A 108 -13.88 6.12 6.52
N GLY A 109 -14.48 6.84 7.47
CA GLY A 109 -14.90 8.22 7.24
C GLY A 109 -15.88 8.34 6.08
N THR A 110 -15.76 9.43 5.32
CA THR A 110 -16.57 9.67 4.12
C THR A 110 -15.86 9.26 2.84
N VAL A 111 -14.58 8.89 2.92
CA VAL A 111 -13.73 8.64 1.75
C VAL A 111 -13.71 7.17 1.35
N ILE A 112 -13.76 6.26 2.33
CA ILE A 112 -13.78 4.82 2.07
C ILE A 112 -15.15 4.29 2.42
N LYS A 113 -15.90 3.89 1.40
CA LYS A 113 -17.26 3.39 1.56
C LYS A 113 -17.26 1.98 2.15
N PRO A 114 -18.37 1.55 2.77
CA PRO A 114 -18.52 0.16 3.16
C PRO A 114 -18.33 -0.78 1.97
N GLY A 115 -17.61 -1.88 2.17
CA GLY A 115 -17.36 -2.86 1.12
C GLY A 115 -16.42 -2.41 0.01
N GLU A 116 -15.60 -1.38 0.24
CA GLU A 116 -14.71 -0.84 -0.80
C GLU A 116 -13.41 -1.64 -0.89
N THR A 117 -13.07 -2.05 -2.10
CA THR A 117 -11.74 -2.58 -2.43
C THR A 117 -10.78 -1.42 -2.63
N LEU A 118 -9.57 -1.54 -2.09
CA LEU A 118 -8.57 -0.49 -2.13
C LEU A 118 -7.39 -0.90 -3.00
N ILE A 119 -6.83 0.06 -3.74
CA ILE A 119 -5.58 -0.13 -4.46
C ILE A 119 -4.54 0.79 -3.87
N PHE A 120 -3.42 0.21 -3.43
CA PHE A 120 -2.26 0.98 -2.95
C PHE A 120 -1.06 0.71 -3.82
N VAL A 121 -0.26 1.73 -4.06
CA VAL A 121 1.12 1.58 -4.49
C VAL A 121 2.00 2.00 -3.33
N VAL A 122 2.85 1.09 -2.88
CA VAL A 122 3.69 1.26 -1.69
C VAL A 122 5.15 1.21 -2.10
N ASP A 123 5.91 2.20 -1.63
CA ASP A 123 7.37 2.25 -1.78
C ASP A 123 8.00 1.98 -0.43
N LEU A 124 8.88 0.98 -0.35
CA LEU A 124 9.61 0.68 0.88
C LEU A 124 10.89 1.52 0.92
N VAL A 125 10.95 2.44 1.88
CA VAL A 125 12.03 3.42 2.00
C VAL A 125 13.11 2.95 2.94
N ASP A 126 12.73 2.31 4.05
CA ASP A 126 13.70 1.86 5.06
C ASP A 126 13.12 0.68 5.86
N VAL A 127 14.01 -0.14 6.40
CA VAL A 127 13.68 -1.27 7.29
C VAL A 127 14.67 -1.26 8.44
N ARG A 128 14.14 -1.39 9.66
CA ARG A 128 14.96 -1.44 10.88
C ARG A 128 14.62 -2.64 11.75
#